data_d5c6e49483f2ac0bee53214e030ec796
#
_entry.id   d5c6e49483f2ac0bee53214e030ec796
#
_cell.length_a   1.000
_cell.length_b   1.000
_cell.length_c   1.000
_cell.angle_alpha   90.00
_cell.angle_beta   90.00
_cell.angle_gamma   90.00
#
_symmetry.space_group_name_H-M   'P 1'
#
loop_
_entity.id
_entity.type
_entity.pdbx_description
1 polymer ?
#
loop_
_entity_poly.entity_id
_entity_poly.type
_entity_poly.pdbx_seq_one_letter_code
_entity_poly.pdbx_strand_id
1 'polypeptide(L)'
;MVKILPSLLSIDFLNLKEELQLLETAKVDGLHFDVMDGKFVPNISIGIPILDAVRQQSHLPIDVHLMIEQPENYINLFAEHGADMISVHVESTTHIHRAIEQIKQLGKKAGVVINPGTSVETILPILSIVDYVLVMTVNPGFGGQTFIEQCVTKIEQLNQLKHENHLTFDIEVDGGINDQTSKRCVEHGATTVSYTHLTLPTSD
;
A
#
# COMPACT_ATOMS: atom_id res chain seq x y z
N MET A 1 6.71 16.47 -3.08
CA MET A 1 5.29 16.36 -3.51
C MET A 1 4.80 15.01 -3.01
N VAL A 2 3.63 14.95 -2.38
CA VAL A 2 3.05 13.71 -1.85
C VAL A 2 2.40 12.94 -2.99
N LYS A 3 2.61 11.63 -3.06
CA LYS A 3 1.99 10.74 -4.05
C LYS A 3 0.62 10.29 -3.56
N ILE A 4 -0.33 10.18 -4.47
CA ILE A 4 -1.70 9.72 -4.21
C ILE A 4 -1.94 8.43 -4.99
N LEU A 5 -2.21 7.34 -4.26
CA LEU A 5 -2.54 6.03 -4.79
C LEU A 5 -3.94 5.62 -4.33
N PRO A 6 -4.99 5.86 -5.13
CA PRO A 6 -6.34 5.42 -4.78
C PRO A 6 -6.44 3.91 -4.64
N SER A 7 -7.09 3.45 -3.57
CA SER A 7 -7.37 2.02 -3.40
C SER A 7 -8.51 1.57 -4.31
N LEU A 8 -8.26 0.51 -5.07
CA LEU A 8 -9.25 -0.12 -5.92
C LEU A 8 -10.31 -0.93 -5.13
N LEU A 9 -10.14 -1.06 -3.81
CA LEU A 9 -11.11 -1.76 -2.97
C LEU A 9 -12.49 -1.06 -2.95
N SER A 10 -12.53 0.24 -3.21
CA SER A 10 -13.74 1.08 -3.19
C SER A 10 -14.29 1.41 -4.58
N ILE A 11 -13.68 0.88 -5.64
CA ILE A 11 -14.08 1.15 -7.03
C ILE A 11 -15.36 0.38 -7.40
N ASP A 12 -16.15 0.91 -8.33
CA ASP A 12 -17.25 0.16 -8.92
C ASP A 12 -16.71 -0.81 -9.98
N PHE A 13 -16.60 -2.09 -9.63
CA PHE A 13 -16.10 -3.12 -10.54
C PHE A 13 -16.98 -3.38 -11.76
N LEU A 14 -18.27 -2.97 -11.74
CA LEU A 14 -19.14 -3.04 -12.92
C LEU A 14 -18.75 -1.99 -13.97
N ASN A 15 -18.09 -0.90 -13.55
CA ASN A 15 -17.66 0.21 -14.38
C ASN A 15 -16.14 0.41 -14.31
N LEU A 16 -15.37 -0.68 -14.11
CA LEU A 16 -13.92 -0.65 -13.87
C LEU A 16 -13.15 0.23 -14.87
N LYS A 17 -13.49 0.12 -16.16
CA LYS A 17 -12.79 0.87 -17.21
C LYS A 17 -12.99 2.38 -17.07
N GLU A 18 -14.23 2.80 -16.87
CA GLU A 18 -14.60 4.21 -16.71
C GLU A 18 -13.96 4.81 -15.45
N GLU A 19 -13.99 4.06 -14.37
CA GLU A 19 -13.35 4.45 -13.10
C GLU A 19 -11.83 4.64 -13.26
N LEU A 20 -11.15 3.70 -13.92
CA LEU A 20 -9.70 3.83 -14.19
C LEU A 20 -9.40 5.05 -15.07
N GLN A 21 -10.23 5.34 -16.08
CA GLN A 21 -10.08 6.53 -16.92
C GLN A 21 -10.25 7.83 -16.13
N LEU A 22 -11.17 7.86 -15.17
CA LEU A 22 -11.34 9.00 -14.26
C LEU A 22 -10.10 9.22 -13.40
N LEU A 23 -9.51 8.15 -12.85
CA LEU A 23 -8.28 8.23 -12.07
C LEU A 23 -7.08 8.73 -12.90
N GLU A 24 -6.93 8.26 -14.13
CA GLU A 24 -5.90 8.76 -15.06
C GLU A 24 -6.10 10.25 -15.40
N THR A 25 -7.35 10.67 -15.62
CA THR A 25 -7.69 12.08 -15.87
C THR A 25 -7.41 12.96 -14.66
N ALA A 26 -7.63 12.44 -13.46
CA ALA A 26 -7.31 13.10 -12.20
C ALA A 26 -5.80 13.18 -11.93
N LYS A 27 -4.97 12.52 -12.76
CA LYS A 27 -3.49 12.50 -12.66
C LYS A 27 -3.00 11.99 -11.31
N VAL A 28 -3.60 10.90 -10.82
CA VAL A 28 -3.09 10.20 -9.64
C VAL A 28 -1.73 9.57 -9.95
N ASP A 29 -0.92 9.31 -8.93
CA ASP A 29 0.46 8.84 -9.11
C ASP A 29 0.57 7.32 -9.31
N GLY A 30 -0.48 6.58 -8.98
CA GLY A 30 -0.56 5.13 -9.12
C GLY A 30 -1.90 4.59 -8.59
N LEU A 31 -2.00 3.29 -8.49
CA LEU A 31 -3.18 2.56 -8.00
C LEU A 31 -2.77 1.67 -6.83
N HIS A 32 -3.55 1.63 -5.77
CA HIS A 32 -3.35 0.72 -4.64
C HIS A 32 -4.29 -0.48 -4.76
N PHE A 33 -3.72 -1.70 -4.75
CA PHE A 33 -4.41 -2.94 -5.05
C PHE A 33 -4.36 -3.88 -3.83
N ASP A 34 -5.44 -3.90 -3.04
CA ASP A 34 -5.55 -4.61 -1.78
C ASP A 34 -5.97 -6.07 -1.97
N VAL A 35 -5.06 -7.01 -1.71
CA VAL A 35 -5.26 -8.47 -1.81
C VAL A 35 -5.47 -9.07 -0.44
N MET A 36 -6.62 -9.73 -0.22
CA MET A 36 -7.02 -10.34 1.04
C MET A 36 -7.42 -11.80 0.83
N ASP A 37 -6.96 -12.70 1.70
CA ASP A 37 -7.14 -14.16 1.56
C ASP A 37 -8.15 -14.79 2.53
N GLY A 38 -8.75 -13.99 3.42
CA GLY A 38 -9.66 -14.50 4.44
C GLY A 38 -8.98 -15.26 5.59
N LYS A 39 -7.63 -15.26 5.63
CA LYS A 39 -6.85 -15.90 6.70
C LYS A 39 -6.06 -14.88 7.50
N PHE A 40 -5.17 -14.14 6.83
CA PHE A 40 -4.42 -13.06 7.46
C PHE A 40 -5.36 -11.93 7.92
N VAL A 41 -6.38 -11.64 7.13
CA VAL A 41 -7.46 -10.70 7.46
C VAL A 41 -8.83 -11.39 7.30
N PRO A 42 -9.87 -10.96 8.05
CA PRO A 42 -11.18 -11.62 8.04
C PRO A 42 -12.05 -11.21 6.83
N ASN A 43 -11.46 -11.06 5.65
CA ASN A 43 -12.14 -10.71 4.41
C ASN A 43 -11.40 -11.30 3.21
N ILE A 44 -12.11 -11.51 2.11
CA ILE A 44 -11.56 -11.91 0.81
C ILE A 44 -11.86 -10.77 -0.16
N SER A 45 -10.84 -10.29 -0.88
CA SER A 45 -11.02 -9.17 -1.80
C SER A 45 -10.85 -9.59 -3.27
N ILE A 46 -9.82 -9.14 -3.92
CA ILE A 46 -9.54 -9.29 -5.35
C ILE A 46 -8.18 -9.96 -5.55
N GLY A 47 -7.97 -10.51 -6.73
CA GLY A 47 -6.74 -11.22 -7.07
C GLY A 47 -6.35 -11.06 -8.53
N ILE A 48 -5.59 -12.04 -9.05
CA ILE A 48 -4.95 -12.00 -10.37
C ILE A 48 -5.90 -11.62 -11.52
N PRO A 49 -7.14 -12.19 -11.65
CA PRO A 49 -8.01 -11.83 -12.78
C PRO A 49 -8.37 -10.34 -12.83
N ILE A 50 -8.50 -9.71 -11.66
CA ILE A 50 -8.78 -8.27 -11.58
C ILE A 50 -7.50 -7.47 -11.85
N LEU A 51 -6.34 -7.92 -11.36
CA LEU A 51 -5.06 -7.28 -11.64
C LEU A 51 -4.78 -7.26 -13.15
N ASP A 52 -5.02 -8.37 -13.86
CA ASP A 52 -4.91 -8.44 -15.31
C ASP A 52 -5.84 -7.44 -16.02
N ALA A 53 -7.10 -7.36 -15.57
CA ALA A 53 -8.07 -6.43 -16.12
C ALA A 53 -7.64 -4.96 -15.91
N VAL A 54 -7.14 -4.62 -14.72
CA VAL A 54 -6.61 -3.29 -14.40
C VAL A 54 -5.39 -2.98 -15.27
N ARG A 55 -4.44 -3.92 -15.38
CA ARG A 55 -3.23 -3.72 -16.16
C ARG A 55 -3.51 -3.52 -17.66
N GLN A 56 -4.52 -4.19 -18.21
CA GLN A 56 -4.95 -4.01 -19.61
C GLN A 56 -5.58 -2.64 -19.88
N GLN A 57 -6.17 -2.00 -18.87
CA GLN A 57 -6.90 -0.74 -19.02
C GLN A 57 -6.11 0.48 -18.56
N SER A 58 -5.07 0.32 -17.75
CA SER A 58 -4.31 1.44 -17.20
C SER A 58 -2.79 1.23 -17.30
N HIS A 59 -2.06 2.32 -17.51
CA HIS A 59 -0.60 2.37 -17.49
C HIS A 59 -0.03 2.94 -16.18
N LEU A 60 -0.89 3.32 -15.25
CA LEU A 60 -0.46 3.80 -13.93
C LEU A 60 0.34 2.72 -13.19
N PRO A 61 1.33 3.10 -12.38
CA PRO A 61 1.98 2.17 -11.47
C PRO A 61 0.95 1.49 -10.55
N ILE A 62 1.09 0.17 -10.36
CA ILE A 62 0.21 -0.61 -9.48
C ILE A 62 1.03 -1.08 -8.28
N ASP A 63 0.63 -0.61 -7.10
CA ASP A 63 1.13 -1.04 -5.81
C ASP A 63 0.21 -2.14 -5.26
N VAL A 64 0.73 -3.36 -5.20
CA VAL A 64 -0.01 -4.53 -4.71
C VAL A 64 0.30 -4.75 -3.23
N HIS A 65 -0.71 -4.55 -2.39
CA HIS A 65 -0.64 -4.76 -0.96
C HIS A 65 -1.16 -6.17 -0.60
N LEU A 66 -0.26 -7.05 -0.18
CA LEU A 66 -0.57 -8.45 0.12
C LEU A 66 -0.94 -8.64 1.60
N MET A 67 -2.24 -8.64 1.90
CA MET A 67 -2.80 -9.01 3.20
C MET A 67 -3.16 -10.50 3.20
N ILE A 68 -2.15 -11.35 3.03
CA ILE A 68 -2.30 -12.81 2.87
C ILE A 68 -1.26 -13.54 3.73
N GLU A 69 -1.56 -14.77 4.14
CA GLU A 69 -0.59 -15.64 4.79
C GLU A 69 0.45 -16.15 3.78
N GLN A 70 1.72 -16.22 4.20
CA GLN A 70 2.83 -16.73 3.41
C GLN A 70 2.91 -16.06 2.01
N PRO A 71 3.02 -14.71 1.95
CA PRO A 71 2.99 -13.96 0.70
C PRO A 71 4.10 -14.36 -0.28
N GLU A 72 5.21 -14.92 0.21
CA GLU A 72 6.33 -15.44 -0.59
C GLU A 72 5.90 -16.47 -1.64
N ASN A 73 4.79 -17.17 -1.42
CA ASN A 73 4.24 -18.14 -2.37
C ASN A 73 3.57 -17.45 -3.59
N TYR A 74 3.23 -16.16 -3.49
CA TYR A 74 2.45 -15.44 -4.48
C TYR A 74 3.18 -14.23 -5.09
N ILE A 75 4.30 -13.78 -4.54
CA ILE A 75 5.08 -12.62 -5.00
C ILE A 75 5.38 -12.71 -6.51
N ASN A 76 5.89 -13.86 -6.98
CA ASN A 76 6.20 -14.04 -8.39
C ASN A 76 4.97 -13.86 -9.28
N LEU A 77 3.85 -14.46 -8.87
CA LEU A 77 2.60 -14.41 -9.60
C LEU A 77 2.09 -12.98 -9.76
N PHE A 78 2.06 -12.19 -8.68
CA PHE A 78 1.64 -10.78 -8.76
C PHE A 78 2.60 -9.92 -9.57
N ALA A 79 3.91 -10.18 -9.49
CA ALA A 79 4.92 -9.47 -10.27
C ALA A 79 4.77 -9.74 -11.78
N GLU A 80 4.49 -10.98 -12.19
CA GLU A 80 4.28 -11.39 -13.58
C GLU A 80 2.99 -10.80 -14.17
N HIS A 81 1.96 -10.62 -13.35
CA HIS A 81 0.65 -10.12 -13.77
C HIS A 81 0.49 -8.59 -13.68
N GLY A 82 1.57 -7.84 -13.45
CA GLY A 82 1.58 -6.40 -13.67
C GLY A 82 1.75 -5.52 -12.43
N ALA A 83 2.06 -6.09 -11.26
CA ALA A 83 2.49 -5.30 -10.13
C ALA A 83 3.80 -4.56 -10.43
N ASP A 84 3.88 -3.28 -10.11
CA ASP A 84 5.10 -2.47 -10.17
C ASP A 84 5.76 -2.36 -8.79
N MET A 85 4.95 -2.39 -7.76
CA MET A 85 5.32 -2.37 -6.36
C MET A 85 4.56 -3.50 -5.64
N ILE A 86 5.22 -4.14 -4.67
CA ILE A 86 4.60 -5.20 -3.85
C ILE A 86 4.99 -4.96 -2.40
N SER A 87 4.00 -4.91 -1.52
CA SER A 87 4.20 -4.82 -0.09
C SER A 87 3.68 -6.06 0.65
N VAL A 88 4.44 -6.50 1.64
CA VAL A 88 4.14 -7.68 2.46
C VAL A 88 4.19 -7.33 3.94
N HIS A 89 3.25 -7.84 4.70
CA HIS A 89 3.21 -7.63 6.15
C HIS A 89 4.34 -8.39 6.85
N VAL A 90 5.03 -7.71 7.77
CA VAL A 90 6.03 -8.36 8.62
C VAL A 90 5.41 -9.48 9.45
N GLU A 91 4.12 -9.38 9.77
CA GLU A 91 3.35 -10.33 10.56
C GLU A 91 2.89 -11.58 9.75
N SER A 92 2.94 -11.53 8.42
CA SER A 92 2.38 -12.56 7.54
C SER A 92 3.39 -13.63 7.08
N THR A 93 4.67 -13.42 7.38
CA THR A 93 5.77 -14.33 7.02
C THR A 93 6.79 -14.47 8.14
N THR A 94 7.41 -15.64 8.26
CA THR A 94 8.54 -15.87 9.18
C THR A 94 9.87 -15.38 8.61
N HIS A 95 9.94 -15.08 7.31
CA HIS A 95 11.18 -14.76 6.60
C HIS A 95 11.05 -13.46 5.80
N ILE A 96 10.70 -12.37 6.49
CA ILE A 96 10.45 -11.06 5.83
C ILE A 96 11.64 -10.58 4.97
N HIS A 97 12.87 -10.76 5.41
CA HIS A 97 14.06 -10.39 4.62
C HIS A 97 14.06 -11.10 3.27
N ARG A 98 13.81 -12.43 3.25
CA ARG A 98 13.75 -13.23 2.03
C ARG A 98 12.61 -12.76 1.11
N ALA A 99 11.44 -12.45 1.64
CA ALA A 99 10.31 -11.94 0.86
C ALA A 99 10.63 -10.60 0.18
N ILE A 100 11.27 -9.68 0.90
CA ILE A 100 11.73 -8.39 0.33
C ILE A 100 12.77 -8.61 -0.78
N GLU A 101 13.76 -9.47 -0.56
CA GLU A 101 14.76 -9.80 -1.61
C GLU A 101 14.10 -10.43 -2.86
N GLN A 102 13.12 -11.32 -2.67
CA GLN A 102 12.38 -11.94 -3.77
C GLN A 102 11.69 -10.89 -4.63
N ILE A 103 11.01 -9.90 -4.04
CA ILE A 103 10.37 -8.79 -4.77
C ILE A 103 11.43 -8.01 -5.57
N LYS A 104 12.55 -7.67 -4.94
CA LYS A 104 13.62 -6.90 -5.60
C LYS A 104 14.29 -7.67 -6.73
N GLN A 105 14.49 -8.98 -6.61
CA GLN A 105 15.04 -9.83 -7.68
C GLN A 105 14.15 -9.86 -8.93
N LEU A 106 12.83 -9.64 -8.76
CA LEU A 106 11.89 -9.50 -9.87
C LEU A 106 11.87 -8.08 -10.49
N GLY A 107 12.76 -7.18 -10.04
CA GLY A 107 12.84 -5.79 -10.51
C GLY A 107 11.68 -4.91 -10.03
N LYS A 108 10.95 -5.32 -8.98
CA LYS A 108 9.83 -4.58 -8.42
C LYS A 108 10.25 -3.79 -7.19
N LYS A 109 9.52 -2.71 -6.87
CA LYS A 109 9.71 -2.00 -5.61
C LYS A 109 9.17 -2.83 -4.46
N ALA A 110 9.97 -3.02 -3.43
CA ALA A 110 9.65 -3.84 -2.27
C ALA A 110 9.24 -3.00 -1.08
N GLY A 111 8.03 -3.24 -0.57
CA GLY A 111 7.49 -2.63 0.62
C GLY A 111 7.35 -3.60 1.79
N VAL A 112 7.56 -3.10 3.00
CA VAL A 112 7.19 -3.80 4.23
C VAL A 112 6.03 -3.08 4.89
N VAL A 113 5.06 -3.84 5.40
CA VAL A 113 3.86 -3.32 6.05
C VAL A 113 3.89 -3.65 7.54
N ILE A 114 3.47 -2.70 8.37
CA ILE A 114 3.23 -2.90 9.80
C ILE A 114 1.79 -2.56 10.19
N ASN A 115 1.16 -3.45 10.94
CA ASN A 115 -0.16 -3.26 11.50
C ASN A 115 -0.17 -2.23 12.66
N PRO A 116 -1.34 -1.70 13.06
CA PRO A 116 -1.43 -0.78 14.20
C PRO A 116 -0.81 -1.32 15.49
N GLY A 117 -0.91 -2.63 15.74
CA GLY A 117 -0.34 -3.30 16.91
C GLY A 117 1.14 -3.65 16.82
N THR A 118 1.80 -3.43 15.68
CA THR A 118 3.21 -3.80 15.45
C THR A 118 4.10 -2.58 15.53
N SER A 119 5.18 -2.66 16.29
CA SER A 119 6.12 -1.55 16.47
C SER A 119 7.10 -1.41 15.30
N VAL A 120 7.66 -0.21 15.12
CA VAL A 120 8.67 0.08 14.07
C VAL A 120 9.94 -0.72 14.30
N GLU A 121 10.28 -1.03 15.56
CA GLU A 121 11.46 -1.83 15.93
C GLU A 121 11.48 -3.20 15.23
N THR A 122 10.31 -3.76 14.94
CA THR A 122 10.18 -5.07 14.27
C THR A 122 10.80 -5.08 12.88
N ILE A 123 10.84 -3.95 12.19
CA ILE A 123 11.33 -3.83 10.82
C ILE A 123 12.69 -3.12 10.71
N LEU A 124 13.29 -2.66 11.82
CA LEU A 124 14.61 -2.01 11.80
C LEU A 124 15.67 -2.79 10.99
N PRO A 125 15.78 -4.14 11.13
CA PRO A 125 16.80 -4.90 10.42
C PRO A 125 16.70 -4.88 8.90
N ILE A 126 15.53 -4.47 8.35
CA ILE A 126 15.28 -4.49 6.90
C ILE A 126 15.05 -3.10 6.29
N LEU A 127 15.07 -2.03 7.09
CA LEU A 127 14.84 -0.67 6.59
C LEU A 127 15.82 -0.24 5.50
N SER A 128 17.04 -0.77 5.51
CA SER A 128 18.07 -0.43 4.51
C SER A 128 17.85 -1.09 3.14
N ILE A 129 16.99 -2.11 3.06
CA ILE A 129 16.76 -2.87 1.82
C ILE A 129 15.38 -2.65 1.20
N VAL A 130 14.44 -2.06 1.94
CA VAL A 130 13.09 -1.75 1.42
C VAL A 130 13.08 -0.46 0.61
N ASP A 131 12.19 -0.38 -0.37
CA ASP A 131 11.95 0.83 -1.14
C ASP A 131 10.88 1.72 -0.47
N TYR A 132 9.98 1.12 0.32
CA TYR A 132 8.99 1.84 1.11
C TYR A 132 8.53 1.05 2.34
N VAL A 133 7.98 1.79 3.29
CA VAL A 133 7.29 1.24 4.47
C VAL A 133 5.85 1.68 4.43
N LEU A 134 4.91 0.74 4.44
CA LEU A 134 3.48 1.00 4.54
C LEU A 134 3.05 0.89 6.00
N VAL A 135 2.57 1.99 6.57
CA VAL A 135 2.00 2.06 7.90
C VAL A 135 0.49 1.92 7.79
N MET A 136 -0.06 0.82 8.32
CA MET A 136 -1.50 0.69 8.43
C MET A 136 -2.03 1.63 9.52
N THR A 137 -2.98 2.46 9.13
CA THR A 137 -3.65 3.43 10.03
C THR A 137 -5.07 3.01 10.40
N VAL A 138 -5.43 1.79 10.03
CA VAL A 138 -6.59 1.02 10.50
C VAL A 138 -6.17 -0.44 10.68
N ASN A 139 -6.99 -1.27 11.32
CA ASN A 139 -6.78 -2.72 11.25
C ASN A 139 -7.13 -3.21 9.85
N PRO A 140 -6.22 -3.92 9.14
CA PRO A 140 -6.46 -4.34 7.77
C PRO A 140 -7.64 -5.30 7.64
N GLY A 141 -8.33 -5.28 6.48
CA GLY A 141 -9.41 -6.20 6.15
C GLY A 141 -10.69 -5.57 5.63
N PHE A 142 -10.98 -4.31 5.96
CA PHE A 142 -12.19 -3.62 5.51
C PHE A 142 -11.89 -2.16 5.17
N GLY A 143 -12.56 -1.65 4.12
CA GLY A 143 -12.54 -0.22 3.80
C GLY A 143 -13.42 0.61 4.75
N GLY A 144 -13.27 1.94 4.71
CA GLY A 144 -14.13 2.89 5.40
C GLY A 144 -14.00 2.92 6.92
N GLN A 145 -12.93 2.40 7.49
CA GLN A 145 -12.68 2.41 8.93
C GLN A 145 -12.18 3.78 9.42
N THR A 146 -12.38 4.03 10.71
CA THR A 146 -11.88 5.24 11.37
C THR A 146 -10.36 5.16 11.56
N PHE A 147 -9.68 6.23 11.21
CA PHE A 147 -8.24 6.41 11.37
C PHE A 147 -7.79 6.22 12.82
N ILE A 148 -6.71 5.48 13.04
CA ILE A 148 -6.11 5.23 14.36
C ILE A 148 -5.01 6.25 14.61
N GLU A 149 -5.27 7.25 15.43
CA GLU A 149 -4.38 8.39 15.70
C GLU A 149 -2.99 7.98 16.20
N GLN A 150 -2.89 6.92 16.98
CA GLN A 150 -1.63 6.43 17.52
C GLN A 150 -0.64 5.98 16.43
N CYS A 151 -1.12 5.68 15.21
CA CYS A 151 -0.25 5.28 14.10
C CYS A 151 0.60 6.44 13.58
N VAL A 152 0.23 7.71 13.85
CA VAL A 152 1.01 8.90 13.47
C VAL A 152 2.40 8.87 14.11
N THR A 153 2.52 8.39 15.33
CA THR A 153 3.84 8.29 16.01
C THR A 153 4.81 7.36 15.29
N LYS A 154 4.30 6.33 14.59
CA LYS A 154 5.14 5.42 13.79
C LYS A 154 5.66 6.11 12.53
N ILE A 155 4.85 6.96 11.90
CA ILE A 155 5.26 7.77 10.74
C ILE A 155 6.39 8.70 11.15
N GLU A 156 6.25 9.41 12.27
CA GLU A 156 7.27 10.29 12.80
C GLU A 156 8.57 9.52 13.15
N GLN A 157 8.45 8.39 13.83
CA GLN A 157 9.59 7.53 14.16
C GLN A 157 10.32 7.03 12.91
N LEU A 158 9.62 6.59 11.88
CA LEU A 158 10.20 6.18 10.59
C LEU A 158 10.89 7.34 9.88
N ASN A 159 10.27 8.51 9.90
CA ASN A 159 10.86 9.72 9.31
C ASN A 159 12.15 10.12 10.02
N GLN A 160 12.17 10.06 11.35
CA GLN A 160 13.36 10.32 12.15
C GLN A 160 14.48 9.31 11.81
N LEU A 161 14.18 8.00 11.83
CA LEU A 161 15.13 6.95 11.49
C LEU A 161 15.71 7.10 10.07
N LYS A 162 14.85 7.48 9.12
CA LYS A 162 15.25 7.76 7.74
C LYS A 162 16.31 8.87 7.67
N HIS A 163 16.11 9.96 8.38
CA HIS A 163 17.05 11.09 8.41
C HIS A 163 18.34 10.76 9.16
N GLU A 164 18.24 10.18 10.35
CA GLU A 164 19.41 9.85 11.19
C GLU A 164 20.34 8.82 10.53
N ASN A 165 19.78 7.87 9.79
CA ASN A 165 20.55 6.78 9.17
C ASN A 165 20.76 6.97 7.65
N HIS A 166 20.39 8.13 7.09
CA HIS A 166 20.50 8.44 5.65
C HIS A 166 19.83 7.40 4.74
N LEU A 167 18.66 6.87 5.17
CA LEU A 167 17.90 5.90 4.42
C LEU A 167 16.99 6.59 3.38
N THR A 168 16.62 5.86 2.33
CA THR A 168 15.94 6.45 1.15
C THR A 168 14.52 5.90 0.91
N PHE A 169 13.98 5.06 1.80
CA PHE A 169 12.64 4.50 1.65
C PHE A 169 11.54 5.57 1.70
N ASP A 170 10.47 5.36 0.96
CA ASP A 170 9.24 6.14 1.05
C ASP A 170 8.41 5.69 2.28
N ILE A 171 7.59 6.58 2.84
CA ILE A 171 6.63 6.25 3.90
C ILE A 171 5.24 6.39 3.32
N GLU A 172 4.56 5.27 3.23
CA GLU A 172 3.18 5.17 2.75
C GLU A 172 2.23 4.94 3.93
N VAL A 173 0.99 5.45 3.81
CA VAL A 173 -0.06 5.25 4.80
C VAL A 173 -1.33 4.76 4.12
N ASP A 174 -2.00 3.79 4.75
CA ASP A 174 -3.26 3.23 4.27
C ASP A 174 -4.24 3.01 5.41
N GLY A 175 -5.48 3.46 5.18
CA GLY A 175 -6.61 3.27 6.07
C GLY A 175 -7.12 4.54 6.76
N GLY A 176 -8.40 4.85 6.56
CA GLY A 176 -9.05 6.02 7.16
C GLY A 176 -8.51 7.37 6.67
N ILE A 177 -7.90 7.39 5.47
CA ILE A 177 -7.30 8.59 4.90
C ILE A 177 -8.39 9.48 4.28
N ASN A 178 -8.37 10.76 4.69
CA ASN A 178 -9.17 11.86 4.17
C ASN A 178 -8.34 13.15 4.18
N ASP A 179 -8.93 14.29 3.81
CA ASP A 179 -8.22 15.56 3.70
C ASP A 179 -7.55 16.03 5.01
N GLN A 180 -8.11 15.65 6.16
CA GLN A 180 -7.55 16.03 7.47
C GLN A 180 -6.45 15.07 7.90
N THR A 181 -6.72 13.75 7.80
CA THR A 181 -5.77 12.72 8.24
C THR A 181 -4.57 12.63 7.31
N SER A 182 -4.73 12.84 5.99
CA SER A 182 -3.62 12.90 5.03
C SER A 182 -2.66 14.04 5.35
N LYS A 183 -3.15 15.26 5.60
CA LYS A 183 -2.32 16.41 5.99
C LYS A 183 -1.49 16.09 7.23
N ARG A 184 -2.12 15.50 8.24
CA ARG A 184 -1.44 15.08 9.47
C ARG A 184 -0.33 14.06 9.21
N CYS A 185 -0.62 13.02 8.42
CA CYS A 185 0.40 12.02 8.06
C CYS A 185 1.58 12.67 7.32
N VAL A 186 1.31 13.56 6.38
CA VAL A 186 2.33 14.26 5.59
C VAL A 186 3.19 15.18 6.47
N GLU A 187 2.60 15.91 7.39
CA GLU A 187 3.32 16.77 8.37
C GLU A 187 4.30 15.96 9.22
N HIS A 188 4.02 14.66 9.46
CA HIS A 188 4.90 13.77 10.22
C HIS A 188 5.87 12.94 9.35
N GLY A 189 5.80 13.08 8.01
CA GLY A 189 6.80 12.50 7.12
C GLY A 189 6.27 11.49 6.09
N ALA A 190 4.96 11.26 6.00
CA ALA A 190 4.40 10.42 4.95
C ALA A 190 4.65 11.06 3.57
N THR A 191 5.08 10.24 2.61
CA THR A 191 5.38 10.65 1.23
C THR A 191 4.36 10.11 0.23
N THR A 192 3.57 9.11 0.64
CA THR A 192 2.54 8.46 -0.18
C THR A 192 1.30 8.18 0.67
N VAL A 193 0.13 8.42 0.10
CA VAL A 193 -1.16 8.16 0.76
C VAL A 193 -2.05 7.30 -0.12
N SER A 194 -2.61 6.22 0.46
CA SER A 194 -3.67 5.44 -0.16
C SER A 194 -5.03 5.99 0.25
N TYR A 195 -5.84 6.39 -0.73
CA TYR A 195 -7.18 6.95 -0.51
C TYR A 195 -8.25 5.90 -0.81
N THR A 196 -9.17 5.67 0.14
CA THR A 196 -10.32 4.77 -0.05
C THR A 196 -11.52 5.44 -0.72
N HIS A 197 -11.61 6.78 -0.70
CA HIS A 197 -12.69 7.54 -1.33
C HIS A 197 -12.14 8.82 -1.95
N LEU A 198 -11.89 8.79 -3.27
CA LEU A 198 -11.76 10.00 -4.05
C LEU A 198 -13.19 10.51 -4.37
N THR A 199 -13.66 11.50 -3.64
CA THR A 199 -14.72 12.37 -4.18
C THR A 199 -14.07 13.21 -5.29
N LEU A 200 -14.13 12.71 -6.53
CA LEU A 200 -13.81 13.53 -7.68
C LEU A 200 -14.82 14.70 -7.69
N PRO A 201 -14.36 15.94 -7.98
CA PRO A 201 -15.30 17.04 -8.13
C PRO A 201 -16.32 16.64 -9.21
N THR A 202 -17.58 16.53 -8.83
CA THR A 202 -18.67 16.43 -9.81
C THR A 202 -18.58 17.70 -10.64
N SER A 203 -18.30 17.54 -11.93
CA SER A 203 -18.42 18.62 -12.91
C SER A 203 -19.90 19.02 -12.96
N ASP A 204 -20.25 20.14 -12.32
CA ASP A 204 -21.48 20.87 -12.60
C ASP A 204 -21.41 21.47 -14.01
#